data_c8a226e0f02654a592397325dfa3ad9f
#
_entry.id   c8a226e0f02654a592397325dfa3ad9f
#
_cell.length_a   1.000
_cell.length_b   1.000
_cell.length_c   1.000
_cell.angle_alpha   90.00
_cell.angle_beta   90.00
_cell.angle_gamma   90.00
#
_symmetry.space_group_name_H-M   'P 1'
#
loop_
_entity.id
_entity.type
_entity.pdbx_description
1 polymer ?
#
loop_
_entity_poly.entity_id
_entity_poly.type
_entity_poly.pdbx_seq_one_letter_code
_entity_poly.pdbx_strand_id
1 'polypeptide(L)'
;MPKQTFGTSHVPLSPAVRAGDFVFVSGQVPVGGDGIVVKGGITEQTEQVLANVKAALALAGCTMDDVVKTTVWLEDARDFGAFNAIYARHFPKNPPARTTVESRLMIDIKIEVEAVAYRPA
;
A
#
# COMPACT_ATOMS: atom_id res chain seq x y z
N MET A 1 -21.72 13.20 -5.28
CA MET A 1 -20.51 13.47 -6.10
C MET A 1 -19.99 12.17 -6.68
N PRO A 2 -19.70 12.13 -7.98
CA PRO A 2 -19.09 10.93 -8.55
C PRO A 2 -17.69 10.74 -8.01
N LYS A 3 -17.23 9.50 -8.04
CA LYS A 3 -15.85 9.20 -7.66
C LYS A 3 -14.88 9.80 -8.68
N GLN A 4 -13.67 10.07 -8.22
CA GLN A 4 -12.55 10.54 -9.05
C GLN A 4 -11.45 9.48 -9.02
N THR A 5 -11.00 9.04 -10.20
CA THR A 5 -9.94 8.05 -10.33
C THR A 5 -8.61 8.71 -10.66
N PHE A 6 -7.50 8.10 -10.21
CA PHE A 6 -6.15 8.60 -10.43
C PHE A 6 -5.24 7.48 -10.90
N GLY A 7 -4.41 7.77 -11.88
CA GLY A 7 -3.43 6.84 -12.41
C GLY A 7 -4.03 5.86 -13.41
N THR A 8 -3.19 5.00 -13.92
CA THR A 8 -3.57 3.97 -14.90
C THR A 8 -2.99 2.62 -14.49
N SER A 9 -3.59 1.55 -14.98
CA SER A 9 -3.13 0.18 -14.75
C SER A 9 -3.42 -0.64 -16.00
N HIS A 10 -2.60 -1.67 -16.23
CA HIS A 10 -2.83 -2.62 -17.31
C HIS A 10 -3.86 -3.70 -16.94
N VAL A 11 -4.32 -3.72 -15.70
CA VAL A 11 -5.42 -4.55 -15.23
C VAL A 11 -6.61 -3.65 -14.86
N PRO A 12 -7.84 -4.18 -14.74
CA PRO A 12 -9.02 -3.35 -14.56
C PRO A 12 -9.15 -2.80 -13.13
N LEU A 13 -8.27 -1.88 -12.78
CA LEU A 13 -8.31 -1.15 -11.51
C LEU A 13 -7.73 0.24 -11.69
N SER A 14 -8.05 1.15 -10.75
CA SER A 14 -7.39 2.45 -10.62
C SER A 14 -6.44 2.39 -9.43
N PRO A 15 -5.22 2.92 -9.56
CA PRO A 15 -4.28 2.98 -8.43
C PRO A 15 -4.86 3.67 -7.20
N ALA A 16 -5.60 4.75 -7.39
CA ALA A 16 -6.26 5.46 -6.30
C ALA A 16 -7.61 6.01 -6.75
N VAL A 17 -8.55 6.10 -5.81
CA VAL A 17 -9.91 6.61 -6.06
C VAL A 17 -10.30 7.51 -4.90
N ARG A 18 -10.75 8.73 -5.22
CA ARG A 18 -11.35 9.62 -4.22
C ARG A 18 -12.86 9.46 -4.24
N ALA A 19 -13.43 9.34 -3.05
CA ALA A 19 -14.87 9.36 -2.83
C ALA A 19 -15.12 10.28 -1.63
N GLY A 20 -15.65 11.47 -1.89
CA GLY A 20 -15.79 12.50 -0.85
C GLY A 20 -14.42 12.89 -0.30
N ASP A 21 -14.26 12.81 1.02
CA ASP A 21 -13.01 13.14 1.69
C ASP A 21 -12.06 11.96 1.84
N PHE A 22 -12.45 10.78 1.36
CA PHE A 22 -11.63 9.57 1.47
C PHE A 22 -10.96 9.24 0.15
N VAL A 23 -9.73 8.72 0.25
CA VAL A 23 -8.98 8.21 -0.89
C VAL A 23 -8.66 6.75 -0.62
N PHE A 24 -9.01 5.90 -1.57
CA PHE A 24 -8.80 4.45 -1.51
C PHE A 24 -7.65 4.10 -2.43
N VAL A 25 -6.63 3.45 -1.89
CA VAL A 25 -5.48 2.98 -2.66
C VAL A 25 -5.63 1.50 -2.89
N SER A 26 -5.58 1.08 -4.15
CA SER A 26 -5.60 -0.33 -4.53
C SER A 26 -4.44 -1.08 -3.88
N GLY A 27 -4.62 -2.38 -3.67
CA GLY A 27 -3.55 -3.24 -3.17
C GLY A 27 -2.28 -3.06 -3.99
N GLN A 28 -1.20 -2.66 -3.32
CA GLN A 28 0.10 -2.45 -3.96
C GLN A 28 0.96 -3.68 -3.76
N VAL A 29 1.74 -4.00 -4.78
CA VAL A 29 2.66 -5.13 -4.80
C VAL A 29 4.09 -4.60 -4.90
N PRO A 30 5.12 -5.39 -4.47
CA PRO A 30 6.49 -4.91 -4.42
C PRO A 30 7.19 -4.92 -5.79
N VAL A 31 6.59 -4.23 -6.75
CA VAL A 31 7.10 -4.09 -8.12
C VAL A 31 7.71 -2.71 -8.27
N GLY A 32 8.95 -2.67 -8.76
CA GLY A 32 9.65 -1.42 -9.00
C GLY A 32 9.22 -0.73 -10.29
N GLY A 33 9.86 0.41 -10.59
CA GLY A 33 9.55 1.19 -11.78
C GLY A 33 9.86 0.47 -13.10
N ASP A 34 10.67 -0.58 -13.05
CA ASP A 34 10.98 -1.44 -14.20
C ASP A 34 9.91 -2.51 -14.46
N GLY A 35 8.87 -2.59 -13.65
CA GLY A 35 7.81 -3.57 -13.79
C GLY A 35 8.15 -4.94 -13.22
N ILE A 36 9.23 -5.06 -12.47
CA ILE A 36 9.75 -6.33 -11.94
C ILE A 36 9.65 -6.32 -10.42
N VAL A 37 9.29 -7.48 -9.84
CA VAL A 37 9.32 -7.67 -8.38
C VAL A 37 10.74 -7.43 -7.89
N VAL A 38 10.90 -6.59 -6.85
CA VAL A 38 12.23 -6.26 -6.34
C VAL A 38 12.92 -7.49 -5.79
N LYS A 39 14.24 -7.54 -5.94
CA LYS A 39 15.05 -8.62 -5.38
C LYS A 39 15.15 -8.47 -3.87
N GLY A 40 15.28 -9.60 -3.19
CA GLY A 40 15.43 -9.64 -1.74
C GLY A 40 14.23 -10.31 -1.08
N GLY A 41 14.19 -10.18 0.24
CA GLY A 41 13.15 -10.78 1.04
C GLY A 41 12.07 -9.79 1.47
N ILE A 42 11.49 -10.08 2.64
CA ILE A 42 10.38 -9.26 3.16
C ILE A 42 10.81 -7.82 3.41
N THR A 43 12.05 -7.57 3.85
CA THR A 43 12.52 -6.21 4.10
C THR A 43 12.47 -5.36 2.83
N GLU A 44 13.09 -5.83 1.74
CA GLU A 44 13.11 -5.12 0.47
C GLU A 44 11.73 -4.99 -0.12
N GLN A 45 10.92 -6.04 -0.04
CA GLN A 45 9.56 -6.00 -0.59
C GLN A 45 8.66 -5.06 0.21
N THR A 46 8.80 -4.99 1.53
CA THR A 46 8.03 -4.06 2.35
C THR A 46 8.39 -2.61 2.01
N GLU A 47 9.68 -2.30 1.86
CA GLU A 47 10.12 -0.97 1.44
C GLU A 47 9.47 -0.57 0.11
N GLN A 48 9.50 -1.45 -0.88
CA GLN A 48 8.97 -1.14 -2.20
C GLN A 48 7.45 -0.99 -2.18
N VAL A 49 6.74 -1.89 -1.49
CA VAL A 49 5.28 -1.83 -1.47
C VAL A 49 4.79 -0.55 -0.78
N LEU A 50 5.45 -0.11 0.30
CA LEU A 50 5.08 1.12 0.99
C LEU A 50 5.45 2.36 0.17
N ALA A 51 6.56 2.32 -0.57
CA ALA A 51 6.89 3.37 -1.53
C ALA A 51 5.80 3.48 -2.61
N ASN A 52 5.28 2.35 -3.07
CA ASN A 52 4.20 2.33 -4.07
C ASN A 52 2.88 2.88 -3.50
N VAL A 53 2.56 2.57 -2.25
CA VAL A 53 1.40 3.16 -1.55
C VAL A 53 1.55 4.68 -1.49
N LYS A 54 2.73 5.17 -1.09
CA LYS A 54 3.01 6.60 -1.03
C LYS A 54 2.83 7.28 -2.39
N ALA A 55 3.34 6.65 -3.45
CA ALA A 55 3.21 7.19 -4.80
C ALA A 55 1.75 7.25 -5.26
N ALA A 56 0.96 6.22 -4.98
CA ALA A 56 -0.47 6.20 -5.31
C ALA A 56 -1.23 7.29 -4.55
N LEU A 57 -0.93 7.46 -3.26
CA LEU A 57 -1.53 8.53 -2.46
C LEU A 57 -1.21 9.91 -3.04
N ALA A 58 0.03 10.12 -3.48
CA ALA A 58 0.47 11.40 -4.05
C ALA A 58 -0.32 11.77 -5.31
N LEU A 59 -0.74 10.79 -6.12
CA LEU A 59 -1.59 11.05 -7.29
C LEU A 59 -2.89 11.74 -6.90
N ALA A 60 -3.41 11.46 -5.71
CA ALA A 60 -4.66 12.03 -5.22
C ALA A 60 -4.42 13.19 -4.24
N GLY A 61 -3.21 13.69 -4.11
CA GLY A 61 -2.87 14.81 -3.23
C GLY A 61 -2.76 14.44 -1.76
N CYS A 62 -2.59 13.16 -1.45
CA CYS A 62 -2.46 12.66 -0.07
C CYS A 62 -1.02 12.30 0.27
N THR A 63 -0.74 12.25 1.56
CA THR A 63 0.53 11.78 2.12
C THR A 63 0.30 10.59 3.01
N MET A 64 1.38 9.96 3.47
CA MET A 64 1.29 8.84 4.42
C MET A 64 0.61 9.25 5.73
N ASP A 65 0.74 10.51 6.15
CA ASP A 65 0.08 11.01 7.36
C ASP A 65 -1.44 11.04 7.23
N ASP A 66 -1.96 11.05 6.03
CA ASP A 66 -3.41 11.04 5.78
C ASP A 66 -4.02 9.65 5.89
N VAL A 67 -3.21 8.60 5.95
CA VAL A 67 -3.69 7.21 5.97
C VAL A 67 -4.35 6.92 7.31
N VAL A 68 -5.58 6.42 7.27
CA VAL A 68 -6.35 6.08 8.46
C VAL A 68 -6.48 4.57 8.65
N LYS A 69 -6.32 3.79 7.59
CA LYS A 69 -6.44 2.33 7.64
C LYS A 69 -5.55 1.69 6.58
N THR A 70 -4.86 0.64 6.96
CA THR A 70 -4.20 -0.26 6.01
C THR A 70 -4.68 -1.69 6.23
N THR A 71 -4.64 -2.48 5.17
CA THR A 71 -4.75 -3.93 5.22
C THR A 71 -3.49 -4.51 4.60
N VAL A 72 -2.87 -5.46 5.30
CA VAL A 72 -1.61 -6.08 4.91
C VAL A 72 -1.82 -7.58 4.75
N TRP A 73 -1.40 -8.12 3.63
CA TRP A 73 -1.38 -9.56 3.39
C TRP A 73 0.08 -9.99 3.32
N LEU A 74 0.48 -10.90 4.21
CA LEU A 74 1.81 -11.53 4.20
C LEU A 74 1.66 -12.96 3.72
N GLU A 75 2.53 -13.39 2.83
CA GLU A 75 2.55 -14.79 2.39
C GLU A 75 2.91 -15.72 3.54
N ASP A 76 3.76 -15.26 4.46
CA ASP A 76 4.28 -16.07 5.57
C ASP A 76 4.25 -15.26 6.87
N ALA A 77 3.47 -15.72 7.85
CA ALA A 77 3.34 -15.05 9.14
C ALA A 77 4.67 -14.91 9.88
N ARG A 78 5.68 -15.74 9.56
CA ARG A 78 7.01 -15.65 10.18
C ARG A 78 7.73 -14.35 9.81
N ASP A 79 7.30 -13.67 8.75
CA ASP A 79 7.87 -12.38 8.32
C ASP A 79 7.32 -11.19 9.11
N PHE A 80 6.41 -11.41 10.06
CA PHE A 80 5.71 -10.34 10.74
C PHE A 80 6.66 -9.36 11.44
N GLY A 81 7.67 -9.85 12.16
CA GLY A 81 8.61 -9.00 12.89
C GLY A 81 9.45 -8.13 11.97
N ALA A 82 10.00 -8.71 10.89
CA ALA A 82 10.81 -7.96 9.92
C ALA A 82 9.96 -6.94 9.17
N PHE A 83 8.73 -7.31 8.80
CA PHE A 83 7.76 -6.39 8.20
C PHE A 83 7.48 -5.21 9.13
N ASN A 84 7.18 -5.46 10.40
CA ASN A 84 6.85 -4.40 11.35
C ASN A 84 7.98 -3.39 11.50
N ALA A 85 9.23 -3.84 11.49
CA ALA A 85 10.38 -2.95 11.61
C ALA A 85 10.43 -1.92 10.48
N ILE A 86 10.11 -2.33 9.26
CA ILE A 86 10.09 -1.44 8.10
C ILE A 86 8.81 -0.56 8.11
N TYR A 87 7.66 -1.17 8.39
CA TYR A 87 6.39 -0.47 8.44
C TYR A 87 6.44 0.71 9.42
N ALA A 88 7.06 0.53 10.59
CA ALA A 88 7.19 1.57 11.58
C ALA A 88 7.94 2.81 11.07
N ARG A 89 8.88 2.64 10.15
CA ARG A 89 9.63 3.77 9.57
C ARG A 89 8.75 4.63 8.65
N HIS A 90 7.75 4.01 8.02
CA HIS A 90 6.84 4.70 7.10
C HIS A 90 5.67 5.36 7.81
N PHE A 91 5.35 4.92 9.04
CA PHE A 91 4.30 5.49 9.88
C PHE A 91 4.86 5.80 11.27
N PRO A 92 5.79 6.78 11.36
CA PRO A 92 6.49 7.05 12.63
C PRO A 92 5.63 7.75 13.67
N LYS A 93 4.54 8.42 13.25
CA LYS A 93 3.65 9.18 14.14
C LYS A 93 2.21 8.81 13.83
N ASN A 94 1.44 8.59 14.92
CA ASN A 94 0.00 8.32 14.79
C ASN A 94 -0.29 7.26 13.72
N PRO A 95 0.25 6.03 13.88
CA PRO A 95 0.07 5.00 12.86
C PRO A 95 -1.41 4.72 12.60
N PRO A 96 -1.77 4.36 11.37
CA PRO A 96 -3.16 4.05 11.03
C PRO A 96 -3.63 2.76 11.70
N ALA A 97 -4.94 2.59 11.76
CA ALA A 97 -5.50 1.28 12.08
C ALA A 97 -5.02 0.27 11.04
N ARG A 98 -4.77 -0.97 11.47
CA ARG A 98 -4.21 -1.98 10.58
C ARG A 98 -4.82 -3.35 10.88
N THR A 99 -5.04 -4.11 9.79
CA THR A 99 -5.28 -5.56 9.86
C THR A 99 -4.18 -6.23 9.06
N THR A 100 -3.56 -7.26 9.65
CA THR A 100 -2.50 -8.04 8.99
C THR A 100 -2.88 -9.50 9.00
N VAL A 101 -2.87 -10.14 7.84
CA VAL A 101 -3.25 -11.55 7.70
C VAL A 101 -2.20 -12.30 6.89
N GLU A 102 -2.10 -13.61 7.13
CA GLU A 102 -1.34 -14.51 6.29
C GLU A 102 -2.24 -15.01 5.18
N SER A 103 -1.77 -14.94 3.93
CA SER A 103 -2.56 -15.36 2.78
C SER A 103 -1.68 -15.63 1.57
N ARG A 104 -2.13 -16.51 0.71
CA ARG A 104 -1.57 -16.58 -0.64
C ARG A 104 -1.88 -15.28 -1.36
N LEU A 105 -0.99 -14.92 -2.29
CA LEU A 105 -1.11 -13.71 -3.09
C LEU A 105 -1.29 -14.08 -4.56
N MET A 106 -1.74 -13.13 -5.36
CA MET A 106 -2.07 -13.40 -6.77
C MET A 106 -0.83 -13.64 -7.63
N ILE A 107 0.33 -13.14 -7.19
CA ILE A 107 1.61 -13.35 -7.85
C ILE A 107 2.62 -13.83 -6.79
N ASP A 108 3.81 -14.23 -7.23
CA ASP A 108 4.85 -14.74 -6.32
C ASP A 108 5.56 -13.58 -5.62
N ILE A 109 4.94 -13.09 -4.55
CA ILE A 109 5.43 -12.01 -3.71
C ILE A 109 5.19 -12.36 -2.24
N LYS A 110 5.83 -11.63 -1.34
CA LYS A 110 5.73 -11.87 0.10
C LYS A 110 4.74 -10.94 0.81
N ILE A 111 4.33 -9.86 0.16
CA ILE A 111 3.51 -8.83 0.81
C ILE A 111 2.68 -8.07 -0.21
N GLU A 112 1.47 -7.70 0.23
CA GLU A 112 0.62 -6.74 -0.47
C GLU A 112 -0.01 -5.81 0.57
N VAL A 113 -0.20 -4.53 0.22
CA VAL A 113 -0.77 -3.54 1.13
C VAL A 113 -1.76 -2.66 0.37
N GLU A 114 -2.94 -2.49 0.94
CA GLU A 114 -3.89 -1.47 0.51
C GLU A 114 -4.03 -0.41 1.60
N ALA A 115 -4.55 0.76 1.26
CA ALA A 115 -4.69 1.85 2.22
C ALA A 115 -5.96 2.66 1.96
N VAL A 116 -6.47 3.27 3.02
CA VAL A 116 -7.52 4.28 2.96
C VAL A 116 -6.98 5.52 3.64
N ALA A 117 -7.06 6.67 2.96
CA ALA A 117 -6.65 7.96 3.49
C ALA A 117 -7.88 8.86 3.66
N TYR A 118 -7.78 9.77 4.60
CA TYR A 118 -8.78 10.82 4.82
C TYR A 118 -8.09 12.16 4.63
N ARG A 119 -8.56 12.91 3.65
CA ARG A 119 -8.09 14.27 3.40
C ARG A 119 -9.18 15.06 2.70
N PRO A 120 -9.84 15.97 3.41
CA PRO A 120 -10.88 16.81 2.81
C PRO A 120 -10.36 17.54 1.57
N ALA A 121 -11.20 17.56 0.55
CA ALA A 121 -10.86 18.19 -0.73
C ALA A 121 -10.81 19.72 -0.59
#